data_a566e83a9acee9bc33db595a96561967
#
_entry.id   a566e83a9acee9bc33db595a96561967
#
_cell.length_a   1.000
_cell.length_b   1.000
_cell.length_c   1.000
_cell.angle_alpha   90.00
_cell.angle_beta   90.00
_cell.angle_gamma   90.00
#
_symmetry.space_group_name_H-M   'P 1'
#
loop_
_entity.id
_entity.type
_entity.pdbx_description
1 polymer ?
#
loop_
_entity_poly.entity_id
_entity_poly.type
_entity_poly.pdbx_seq_one_letter_code
_entity_poly.pdbx_strand_id
1 'polypeptide(L)'
;MKKTIIAIIIGIGLIGCKGKSMFERKKSDNEQIVVQYKEHFLTDRDIHLILPHDVSKEDSVKLVQAYIEEWVKKKAIVDKAEENIDALTIKEIENKMIEYRQDLLINAYNNYLIEKNTENSITEEDIYAYFEEHKESFPLSRSIVQFRGVTVNKENAADAERLFNSGKDEDFDELMKTVLASEFPYHDKDSTWYSIEAMTGYFPHLNEGNYLNQLLNRRRVKMESDSTVTLLRIISLKQKGSEAPYDFVKPTIKNLLLNKRKLNLLSDLQNELYKEAINNNQIRINEK
;
A
#
# COMPACT_ATOMS: atom_id res chain seq x y z
N MET A 1 55.66 -23.15 69.70
CA MET A 1 54.92 -21.98 69.16
C MET A 1 55.28 -21.89 67.70
N LYS A 2 54.48 -22.44 66.80
CA LYS A 2 54.64 -22.34 65.30
C LYS A 2 53.57 -21.41 64.73
N LYS A 3 53.98 -20.27 64.20
CA LYS A 3 53.11 -19.32 63.51
C LYS A 3 52.96 -19.80 62.05
N THR A 4 51.75 -20.16 61.66
CA THR A 4 51.39 -20.53 60.29
C THR A 4 50.91 -19.22 59.58
N ILE A 5 51.65 -18.83 58.58
CA ILE A 5 51.27 -17.70 57.70
C ILE A 5 50.42 -18.27 56.59
N ILE A 6 49.15 -17.87 56.57
CA ILE A 6 48.23 -18.19 55.46
C ILE A 6 48.35 -17.06 54.41
N ALA A 7 48.92 -17.40 53.26
CA ALA A 7 48.95 -16.49 52.13
C ALA A 7 47.59 -16.55 51.36
N ILE A 8 46.81 -15.45 51.38
CA ILE A 8 45.60 -15.32 50.60
C ILE A 8 46.02 -14.84 49.21
N ILE A 9 45.93 -15.74 48.24
CA ILE A 9 46.06 -15.37 46.81
C ILE A 9 44.73 -14.81 46.37
N ILE A 10 44.66 -13.47 46.21
CA ILE A 10 43.55 -12.80 45.58
C ILE A 10 43.71 -12.96 44.06
N GLY A 11 42.95 -13.93 43.49
CA GLY A 11 42.81 -14.08 42.07
C GLY A 11 41.93 -12.95 41.53
N ILE A 12 42.54 -11.95 40.88
CA ILE A 12 41.80 -10.93 40.11
C ILE A 12 41.30 -11.62 38.86
N GLY A 13 40.07 -12.13 38.91
CA GLY A 13 39.33 -12.55 37.71
C GLY A 13 39.01 -11.33 36.89
N LEU A 14 39.68 -11.15 35.77
CA LEU A 14 39.28 -10.25 34.71
C LEU A 14 37.94 -10.76 34.16
N ILE A 15 36.83 -10.29 34.73
CA ILE A 15 35.50 -10.44 34.13
C ILE A 15 35.50 -9.45 32.96
N GLY A 16 35.87 -9.96 31.78
CA GLY A 16 35.60 -9.29 30.53
C GLY A 16 34.10 -9.24 30.34
N CYS A 17 33.48 -8.11 30.67
CA CYS A 17 32.12 -7.82 30.22
C CYS A 17 32.15 -7.74 28.70
N LYS A 18 31.96 -8.87 27.98
CA LYS A 18 31.44 -8.85 26.63
C LYS A 18 30.06 -8.23 26.72
N GLY A 19 29.91 -7.02 26.22
CA GLY A 19 28.62 -6.36 26.12
C GLY A 19 27.65 -7.29 25.40
N LYS A 20 26.63 -7.79 26.12
CA LYS A 20 25.57 -8.57 25.49
C LYS A 20 24.91 -7.71 24.43
N SER A 21 24.95 -8.18 23.19
CA SER A 21 24.24 -7.53 22.10
C SER A 21 22.77 -7.31 22.50
N MET A 22 22.28 -6.09 22.36
CA MET A 22 20.89 -5.72 22.68
C MET A 22 19.86 -6.49 21.81
N PHE A 23 20.35 -7.23 20.83
CA PHE A 23 19.58 -7.96 19.82
C PHE A 23 19.68 -9.50 19.96
N GLU A 24 20.28 -10.01 21.04
CA GLU A 24 20.26 -11.46 21.29
C GLU A 24 18.84 -11.94 21.60
N ARG A 25 18.36 -12.86 20.79
CA ARG A 25 17.07 -13.53 21.02
C ARG A 25 17.18 -14.41 22.26
N LYS A 26 16.31 -14.19 23.24
CA LYS A 26 16.17 -15.12 24.39
C LYS A 26 15.28 -16.28 23.97
N LYS A 27 15.70 -17.50 24.30
CA LYS A 27 14.90 -18.71 24.13
C LYS A 27 13.62 -18.62 24.98
N SER A 28 12.48 -18.97 24.39
CA SER A 28 11.24 -19.23 25.14
C SER A 28 11.24 -20.66 25.68
N ASP A 29 10.67 -20.90 26.86
CA ASP A 29 10.69 -22.20 27.53
C ASP A 29 10.04 -23.34 26.73
N ASN A 30 9.19 -23.02 25.76
CA ASN A 30 8.45 -23.99 24.93
C ASN A 30 9.01 -24.17 23.49
N GLU A 31 10.17 -23.59 23.16
CA GLU A 31 10.74 -23.68 21.81
C GLU A 31 11.80 -24.83 21.77
N GLN A 32 11.61 -25.76 20.83
CA GLN A 32 12.58 -26.83 20.57
C GLN A 32 13.71 -26.29 19.69
N ILE A 33 14.96 -26.41 20.15
CA ILE A 33 16.13 -26.05 19.34
C ILE A 33 16.37 -27.15 18.31
N VAL A 34 16.45 -26.77 17.04
CA VAL A 34 16.77 -27.66 15.92
C VAL A 34 18.26 -27.62 15.62
N VAL A 35 18.86 -26.41 15.63
CA VAL A 35 20.30 -26.20 15.40
C VAL A 35 20.82 -25.13 16.33
N GLN A 36 22.04 -25.37 16.83
CA GLN A 36 22.77 -24.39 17.63
C GLN A 36 24.16 -24.16 17.05
N TYR A 37 24.55 -22.90 16.92
CA TYR A 37 25.90 -22.47 16.59
C TYR A 37 26.36 -21.44 17.61
N LYS A 38 27.32 -21.82 18.48
CA LYS A 38 27.76 -21.03 19.64
C LYS A 38 26.56 -20.58 20.50
N GLU A 39 26.33 -19.29 20.64
CA GLU A 39 25.23 -18.68 21.43
C GLU A 39 23.92 -18.50 20.61
N HIS A 40 24.00 -18.73 19.30
CA HIS A 40 22.86 -18.60 18.40
C HIS A 40 22.16 -19.94 18.22
N PHE A 41 20.84 -19.92 18.07
CA PHE A 41 20.03 -21.11 17.83
C PHE A 41 18.92 -20.87 16.83
N LEU A 42 18.52 -21.91 16.10
CA LEU A 42 17.30 -22.00 15.33
C LEU A 42 16.34 -22.93 16.04
N THR A 43 15.08 -22.54 16.09
CA THR A 43 13.99 -23.33 16.66
C THR A 43 13.15 -23.98 15.56
N ASP A 44 12.34 -24.97 15.96
CA ASP A 44 11.32 -25.58 15.10
C ASP A 44 10.38 -24.53 14.50
N ARG A 45 10.02 -23.52 15.27
CA ARG A 45 9.21 -22.38 14.79
C ARG A 45 9.89 -21.60 13.65
N ASP A 46 11.20 -21.35 13.77
CA ASP A 46 11.94 -20.65 12.70
C ASP A 46 11.95 -21.47 11.41
N ILE A 47 12.08 -22.80 11.53
CA ILE A 47 12.01 -23.71 10.39
C ILE A 47 10.62 -23.74 9.77
N HIS A 48 9.55 -23.77 10.58
CA HIS A 48 8.19 -23.74 10.06
C HIS A 48 7.85 -22.44 9.30
N LEU A 49 8.40 -21.29 9.70
CA LEU A 49 8.16 -20.01 9.04
C LEU A 49 8.71 -19.90 7.61
N ILE A 50 9.72 -20.73 7.28
CA ILE A 50 10.36 -20.71 5.96
C ILE A 50 9.80 -21.78 5.01
N LEU A 51 9.04 -22.75 5.52
CA LEU A 51 8.49 -23.81 4.70
C LEU A 51 7.19 -23.37 4.01
N PRO A 52 7.09 -23.48 2.67
CA PRO A 52 5.85 -23.28 1.96
C PRO A 52 4.79 -24.33 2.39
N HIS A 53 3.51 -23.96 2.35
CA HIS A 53 2.40 -24.82 2.80
C HIS A 53 2.22 -26.11 1.97
N ASP A 54 2.65 -26.10 0.69
CA ASP A 54 2.39 -27.19 -0.26
C ASP A 54 3.65 -27.94 -0.73
N VAL A 55 4.62 -28.15 0.16
CA VAL A 55 5.88 -28.84 -0.17
C VAL A 55 5.81 -30.31 0.19
N SER A 56 6.36 -31.18 -0.69
CA SER A 56 6.52 -32.61 -0.40
C SER A 56 7.46 -32.82 0.81
N LYS A 57 7.29 -33.92 1.52
CA LYS A 57 8.16 -34.24 2.67
C LYS A 57 9.65 -34.31 2.29
N GLU A 58 9.95 -34.81 1.09
CA GLU A 58 11.31 -34.95 0.61
C GLU A 58 11.94 -33.60 0.29
N ASP A 59 11.20 -32.71 -0.37
CA ASP A 59 11.68 -31.36 -0.70
C ASP A 59 11.76 -30.47 0.55
N SER A 60 10.85 -30.66 1.52
CA SER A 60 10.90 -30.00 2.81
C SER A 60 12.22 -30.30 3.55
N VAL A 61 12.66 -31.56 3.58
CA VAL A 61 13.94 -31.93 4.21
C VAL A 61 15.13 -31.26 3.52
N LYS A 62 15.16 -31.23 2.19
CA LYS A 62 16.22 -30.56 1.42
C LYS A 62 16.25 -29.04 1.67
N LEU A 63 15.08 -28.40 1.69
CA LEU A 63 14.95 -26.97 1.98
C LEU A 63 15.44 -26.63 3.38
N VAL A 64 15.05 -27.40 4.38
CA VAL A 64 15.48 -27.21 5.77
C VAL A 64 16.99 -27.36 5.88
N GLN A 65 17.57 -28.40 5.26
CA GLN A 65 19.01 -28.62 5.29
C GLN A 65 19.78 -27.47 4.64
N ALA A 66 19.35 -27.01 3.47
CA ALA A 66 19.94 -25.87 2.78
C ALA A 66 19.84 -24.58 3.62
N TYR A 67 18.69 -24.35 4.24
CA TYR A 67 18.49 -23.19 5.11
C TYR A 67 19.40 -23.23 6.35
N ILE A 68 19.53 -24.38 7.00
CA ILE A 68 20.43 -24.56 8.15
C ILE A 68 21.88 -24.27 7.74
N GLU A 69 22.31 -24.80 6.60
CA GLU A 69 23.67 -24.57 6.09
C GLU A 69 23.95 -23.09 5.85
N GLU A 70 23.04 -22.40 5.17
CA GLU A 70 23.16 -20.95 4.91
C GLU A 70 23.13 -20.14 6.20
N TRP A 71 22.27 -20.51 7.16
CA TRP A 71 22.20 -19.85 8.45
C TRP A 71 23.51 -19.97 9.25
N VAL A 72 24.09 -21.20 9.30
CA VAL A 72 25.38 -21.43 9.97
C VAL A 72 26.50 -20.65 9.31
N LYS A 73 26.58 -20.68 7.96
CA LYS A 73 27.56 -19.89 7.20
C LYS A 73 27.45 -18.41 7.51
N LYS A 74 26.23 -17.87 7.49
CA LYS A 74 25.98 -16.47 7.82
C LYS A 74 26.45 -16.11 9.23
N LYS A 75 26.17 -16.96 10.23
CA LYS A 75 26.63 -16.73 11.61
C LYS A 75 28.15 -16.78 11.73
N ALA A 76 28.78 -17.74 11.07
CA ALA A 76 30.24 -17.85 11.06
C ALA A 76 30.93 -16.65 10.39
N ILE A 77 30.35 -16.11 9.34
CA ILE A 77 30.85 -14.90 8.68
C ILE A 77 30.69 -13.67 9.59
N VAL A 78 29.56 -13.53 10.28
CA VAL A 78 29.34 -12.42 11.23
C VAL A 78 30.38 -12.47 12.36
N ASP A 79 30.60 -13.64 12.96
CA ASP A 79 31.63 -13.83 14.00
C ASP A 79 33.01 -13.39 13.50
N LYS A 80 33.36 -13.81 12.27
CA LYS A 80 34.64 -13.43 11.67
C LYS A 80 34.73 -11.94 11.36
N ALA A 81 33.63 -11.32 10.97
CA ALA A 81 33.58 -9.89 10.75
C ALA A 81 33.81 -9.13 12.06
N GLU A 82 33.12 -9.53 13.16
CA GLU A 82 33.29 -8.93 14.48
C GLU A 82 34.72 -9.06 15.05
N GLU A 83 35.42 -10.16 14.71
CA GLU A 83 36.81 -10.37 15.11
C GLU A 83 37.82 -9.51 14.31
N ASN A 84 37.51 -9.15 13.06
CA ASN A 84 38.46 -8.54 12.13
C ASN A 84 38.15 -7.09 11.73
N ILE A 85 36.92 -6.63 11.91
CA ILE A 85 36.53 -5.25 11.62
C ILE A 85 36.94 -4.36 12.79
N ASP A 86 37.43 -3.16 12.47
CA ASP A 86 37.85 -2.20 13.48
C ASP A 86 36.67 -1.69 14.34
N ALA A 87 36.98 -1.27 15.57
CA ALA A 87 35.99 -0.85 16.53
C ALA A 87 35.18 0.39 16.13
N LEU A 88 35.71 1.26 15.28
CA LEU A 88 35.01 2.45 14.80
C LEU A 88 33.90 2.03 13.83
N THR A 89 34.22 1.14 12.89
CA THR A 89 33.24 0.58 11.95
C THR A 89 32.14 -0.19 12.67
N ILE A 90 32.45 -1.00 13.70
CA ILE A 90 31.45 -1.68 14.52
C ILE A 90 30.52 -0.65 15.20
N LYS A 91 31.09 0.39 15.79
CA LYS A 91 30.32 1.45 16.44
C LYS A 91 29.41 2.21 15.46
N GLU A 92 29.87 2.45 14.24
CA GLU A 92 29.04 3.05 13.18
C GLU A 92 27.85 2.17 12.82
N ILE A 93 28.08 0.84 12.73
CA ILE A 93 27.00 -0.13 12.48
C ILE A 93 25.98 -0.11 13.62
N GLU A 94 26.44 -0.14 14.87
CA GLU A 94 25.56 -0.06 16.05
C GLU A 94 24.73 1.21 16.07
N ASN A 95 25.34 2.39 15.78
CA ASN A 95 24.62 3.64 15.69
C ASN A 95 23.52 3.60 14.61
N LYS A 96 23.84 3.10 13.42
CA LYS A 96 22.85 2.93 12.34
C LYS A 96 21.71 1.99 12.73
N MET A 97 21.99 0.93 13.46
CA MET A 97 20.96 0.02 13.97
C MET A 97 20.05 0.69 14.99
N ILE A 98 20.60 1.54 15.87
CA ILE A 98 19.82 2.32 16.83
C ILE A 98 18.91 3.30 16.11
N GLU A 99 19.43 4.08 15.15
CA GLU A 99 18.66 5.00 14.33
C GLU A 99 17.54 4.28 13.57
N TYR A 100 17.85 3.18 12.89
CA TYR A 100 16.87 2.40 12.15
C TYR A 100 15.75 1.85 13.06
N ARG A 101 16.10 1.38 14.24
CA ARG A 101 15.12 0.93 15.25
C ARG A 101 14.19 2.08 15.68
N GLN A 102 14.75 3.28 15.90
CA GLN A 102 13.96 4.46 16.24
C GLN A 102 12.98 4.81 15.13
N ASP A 103 13.44 4.82 13.88
CA ASP A 103 12.59 5.08 12.70
C ASP A 103 11.45 4.05 12.58
N LEU A 104 11.73 2.77 12.77
CA LEU A 104 10.71 1.73 12.77
C LEU A 104 9.67 1.93 13.87
N LEU A 105 10.09 2.30 15.09
CA LEU A 105 9.17 2.59 16.20
C LEU A 105 8.32 3.82 15.94
N ILE A 106 8.91 4.91 15.43
CA ILE A 106 8.20 6.13 15.06
C ILE A 106 7.16 5.81 13.99
N ASN A 107 7.55 5.11 12.93
CA ASN A 107 6.63 4.71 11.86
C ASN A 107 5.49 3.82 12.36
N ALA A 108 5.78 2.83 13.21
CA ALA A 108 4.76 1.96 13.78
C ALA A 108 3.77 2.76 14.66
N TYR A 109 4.28 3.69 15.47
CA TYR A 109 3.45 4.55 16.31
C TYR A 109 2.61 5.53 15.49
N ASN A 110 3.20 6.14 14.47
CA ASN A 110 2.48 7.03 13.55
C ASN A 110 1.33 6.29 12.86
N ASN A 111 1.56 5.07 12.37
CA ASN A 111 0.52 4.25 11.75
C ASN A 111 -0.61 3.92 12.74
N TYR A 112 -0.26 3.52 13.97
CA TYR A 112 -1.24 3.27 15.04
C TYR A 112 -2.11 4.51 15.32
N LEU A 113 -1.50 5.69 15.41
CA LEU A 113 -2.24 6.93 15.66
C LEU A 113 -3.15 7.33 14.49
N ILE A 114 -2.65 7.17 13.26
CA ILE A 114 -3.42 7.45 12.06
C ILE A 114 -4.64 6.53 12.01
N GLU A 115 -4.46 5.23 12.20
CA GLU A 115 -5.55 4.26 12.20
C GLU A 115 -6.62 4.61 13.25
N LYS A 116 -6.18 4.93 14.46
CA LYS A 116 -7.08 5.25 15.57
C LYS A 116 -7.86 6.57 15.39
N ASN A 117 -7.28 7.57 14.70
CA ASN A 117 -7.83 8.93 14.68
C ASN A 117 -8.37 9.38 13.32
N THR A 118 -8.21 8.60 12.24
CA THR A 118 -8.61 9.04 10.90
C THR A 118 -9.82 8.30 10.33
N GLU A 119 -10.31 7.23 10.96
CA GLU A 119 -11.57 6.59 10.57
C GLU A 119 -12.72 7.60 10.70
N ASN A 120 -13.44 7.85 9.59
CA ASN A 120 -14.61 8.74 9.49
C ASN A 120 -14.34 10.23 9.81
N SER A 121 -13.12 10.71 9.66
CA SER A 121 -12.76 12.07 10.05
C SER A 121 -13.09 13.15 9.01
N ILE A 122 -13.41 12.79 7.77
CA ILE A 122 -13.73 13.72 6.67
C ILE A 122 -15.18 13.51 6.25
N THR A 123 -15.99 14.55 6.39
CA THR A 123 -17.41 14.56 6.03
C THR A 123 -17.60 14.96 4.55
N GLU A 124 -18.81 14.73 4.03
CA GLU A 124 -19.19 15.22 2.69
C GLU A 124 -19.16 16.74 2.63
N GLU A 125 -19.56 17.41 3.71
CA GLU A 125 -19.54 18.86 3.84
C GLU A 125 -18.11 19.41 3.77
N ASP A 126 -17.14 18.74 4.39
CA ASP A 126 -15.73 19.13 4.33
C ASP A 126 -15.20 19.05 2.88
N ILE A 127 -15.55 17.96 2.17
CA ILE A 127 -15.12 17.74 0.79
C ILE A 127 -15.72 18.80 -0.13
N TYR A 128 -17.02 19.05 0.04
CA TYR A 128 -17.73 20.04 -0.78
C TYR A 128 -17.24 21.46 -0.51
N ALA A 129 -17.06 21.84 0.75
CA ALA A 129 -16.53 23.14 1.14
C ALA A 129 -15.13 23.38 0.54
N TYR A 130 -14.26 22.38 0.62
CA TYR A 130 -12.92 22.44 0.03
C TYR A 130 -12.98 22.60 -1.50
N PHE A 131 -13.87 21.85 -2.16
CA PHE A 131 -14.07 21.97 -3.60
C PHE A 131 -14.51 23.39 -3.98
N GLU A 132 -15.52 23.95 -3.31
CA GLU A 132 -16.03 25.29 -3.59
C GLU A 132 -14.94 26.37 -3.45
N GLU A 133 -14.12 26.26 -2.41
CA GLU A 133 -13.03 27.21 -2.16
C GLU A 133 -11.87 27.10 -3.16
N HIS A 134 -11.68 25.90 -3.77
CA HIS A 134 -10.49 25.61 -4.58
C HIS A 134 -10.83 25.13 -6.00
N LYS A 135 -12.00 25.45 -6.55
CA LYS A 135 -12.46 24.97 -7.88
C LYS A 135 -11.41 25.14 -8.97
N GLU A 136 -10.78 26.30 -9.02
CA GLU A 136 -9.77 26.64 -10.02
C GLU A 136 -8.50 25.78 -9.92
N SER A 137 -8.28 25.14 -8.78
CA SER A 137 -7.14 24.24 -8.56
C SER A 137 -7.33 22.85 -9.14
N PHE A 138 -8.54 22.54 -9.66
CA PHE A 138 -8.89 21.25 -10.22
C PHE A 138 -9.23 21.31 -11.72
N PRO A 139 -8.35 21.83 -12.59
CA PRO A 139 -8.57 21.76 -14.03
C PRO A 139 -8.46 20.31 -14.50
N LEU A 140 -9.29 19.91 -15.44
CA LEU A 140 -9.22 18.59 -16.03
C LEU A 140 -7.89 18.37 -16.76
N SER A 141 -7.08 17.40 -16.34
CA SER A 141 -5.84 17.02 -17.02
C SER A 141 -6.07 16.28 -18.34
N ARG A 142 -7.30 15.77 -18.54
CA ARG A 142 -7.77 15.06 -19.75
C ARG A 142 -9.27 15.29 -19.94
N SER A 143 -9.76 15.05 -21.17
CA SER A 143 -11.19 15.09 -21.43
C SER A 143 -11.89 13.91 -20.78
N ILE A 144 -13.10 14.16 -20.23
CA ILE A 144 -13.92 13.17 -19.54
C ILE A 144 -15.31 13.11 -20.12
N VAL A 145 -15.94 11.95 -20.04
CA VAL A 145 -17.27 11.67 -20.60
C VAL A 145 -18.16 10.97 -19.59
N GLN A 146 -19.45 11.25 -19.67
CA GLN A 146 -20.51 10.39 -19.21
C GLN A 146 -21.13 9.73 -20.43
N PHE A 147 -21.35 8.42 -20.41
CA PHE A 147 -21.80 7.70 -21.60
C PHE A 147 -22.68 6.49 -21.24
N ARG A 148 -23.50 6.08 -22.19
CA ARG A 148 -24.18 4.79 -22.21
C ARG A 148 -23.65 3.97 -23.40
N GLY A 149 -23.57 2.65 -23.22
CA GLY A 149 -23.14 1.75 -24.27
C GLY A 149 -23.68 0.35 -24.11
N VAL A 150 -24.08 -0.27 -25.19
CA VAL A 150 -24.58 -1.66 -25.21
C VAL A 150 -24.05 -2.40 -26.43
N THR A 151 -23.81 -3.67 -26.28
CA THR A 151 -23.52 -4.58 -27.38
C THR A 151 -24.62 -5.64 -27.43
N VAL A 152 -25.16 -5.90 -28.60
CA VAL A 152 -26.21 -6.90 -28.83
C VAL A 152 -25.88 -7.77 -30.03
N ASN A 153 -26.52 -8.96 -30.14
CA ASN A 153 -26.48 -9.76 -31.34
C ASN A 153 -27.12 -9.00 -32.51
N LYS A 154 -26.63 -9.25 -33.73
CA LYS A 154 -27.09 -8.60 -34.95
C LYS A 154 -28.58 -8.81 -35.20
N GLU A 155 -29.13 -9.90 -34.75
CA GLU A 155 -30.57 -10.24 -34.84
C GLU A 155 -31.44 -9.23 -34.06
N ASN A 156 -30.93 -8.72 -32.93
CA ASN A 156 -31.63 -7.77 -32.06
C ASN A 156 -31.29 -6.31 -32.37
N ALA A 157 -30.41 -6.05 -33.36
CA ALA A 157 -29.84 -4.75 -33.62
C ALA A 157 -30.89 -3.67 -33.91
N ALA A 158 -31.92 -3.98 -34.69
CA ALA A 158 -32.95 -3.00 -35.08
C ALA A 158 -33.79 -2.51 -33.88
N ASP A 159 -34.21 -3.44 -33.03
CA ASP A 159 -34.98 -3.11 -31.82
C ASP A 159 -34.09 -2.43 -30.79
N ALA A 160 -32.84 -2.89 -30.61
CA ALA A 160 -31.87 -2.28 -29.74
C ALA A 160 -31.59 -0.82 -30.16
N GLU A 161 -31.39 -0.56 -31.44
CA GLU A 161 -31.16 0.79 -31.96
C GLU A 161 -32.36 1.70 -31.74
N ARG A 162 -33.58 1.20 -31.95
CA ARG A 162 -34.83 1.93 -31.69
C ARG A 162 -34.95 2.33 -30.21
N LEU A 163 -34.77 1.37 -29.30
CA LEU A 163 -34.87 1.59 -27.87
C LEU A 163 -33.74 2.50 -27.34
N PHE A 164 -32.50 2.26 -27.78
CA PHE A 164 -31.34 3.04 -27.38
C PHE A 164 -31.42 4.52 -27.81
N ASN A 165 -31.99 4.79 -28.96
CA ASN A 165 -32.11 6.15 -29.53
C ASN A 165 -33.36 6.89 -29.09
N SER A 166 -34.34 6.26 -28.44
CA SER A 166 -35.59 6.91 -27.99
C SER A 166 -35.36 8.06 -27.01
N GLY A 167 -34.31 7.95 -26.18
CA GLY A 167 -33.98 8.93 -25.15
C GLY A 167 -34.82 8.80 -23.88
N LYS A 168 -35.71 7.81 -23.78
CA LYS A 168 -36.52 7.49 -22.60
C LYS A 168 -35.84 6.47 -21.74
N ASP A 169 -35.90 6.64 -20.43
CA ASP A 169 -35.27 5.69 -19.49
C ASP A 169 -36.01 4.34 -19.49
N GLU A 170 -37.32 4.33 -19.64
CA GLU A 170 -38.12 3.11 -19.73
C GLU A 170 -37.72 2.23 -20.93
N ASP A 171 -37.46 2.85 -22.08
CA ASP A 171 -37.01 2.14 -23.28
C ASP A 171 -35.57 1.59 -23.10
N PHE A 172 -34.73 2.33 -22.40
CA PHE A 172 -33.40 1.86 -22.05
C PHE A 172 -33.44 0.69 -21.06
N ASP A 173 -34.31 0.75 -20.05
CA ASP A 173 -34.54 -0.35 -19.11
C ASP A 173 -35.07 -1.61 -19.80
N GLU A 174 -35.91 -1.46 -20.81
CA GLU A 174 -36.37 -2.58 -21.63
C GLU A 174 -35.21 -3.19 -22.43
N LEU A 175 -34.38 -2.37 -23.05
CA LEU A 175 -33.18 -2.81 -23.75
C LEU A 175 -32.22 -3.57 -22.82
N MET A 176 -32.02 -3.05 -21.61
CA MET A 176 -31.13 -3.68 -20.62
C MET A 176 -31.56 -5.08 -20.22
N LYS A 177 -32.84 -5.43 -20.27
CA LYS A 177 -33.29 -6.82 -20.02
C LYS A 177 -32.71 -7.81 -21.05
N THR A 178 -32.60 -7.37 -22.30
CA THR A 178 -31.98 -8.18 -23.36
C THR A 178 -30.46 -8.20 -23.23
N VAL A 179 -29.87 -7.08 -22.89
CA VAL A 179 -28.41 -6.94 -22.74
C VAL A 179 -27.89 -7.76 -21.55
N LEU A 180 -28.55 -7.70 -20.40
CA LEU A 180 -28.18 -8.43 -19.19
C LEU A 180 -28.31 -9.97 -19.34
N ALA A 181 -29.12 -10.43 -20.27
CA ALA A 181 -29.21 -11.86 -20.61
C ALA A 181 -28.05 -12.32 -21.50
N SER A 182 -27.20 -11.44 -21.97
CA SER A 182 -26.03 -11.70 -22.81
C SER A 182 -24.73 -11.51 -22.02
N GLU A 183 -23.63 -12.08 -22.54
CA GLU A 183 -22.28 -11.87 -22.00
C GLU A 183 -21.56 -10.69 -22.65
N PHE A 184 -22.26 -9.88 -23.43
CA PHE A 184 -21.64 -8.76 -24.16
C PHE A 184 -21.37 -7.55 -23.27
N PRO A 185 -20.37 -6.72 -23.64
CA PRO A 185 -20.07 -5.50 -22.93
C PRO A 185 -21.24 -4.51 -22.93
N TYR A 186 -21.51 -3.92 -21.78
CA TYR A 186 -22.46 -2.81 -21.64
C TYR A 186 -21.95 -1.79 -20.60
N HIS A 187 -22.51 -0.58 -20.64
CA HIS A 187 -22.29 0.46 -19.67
C HIS A 187 -23.57 1.29 -19.48
N ASP A 188 -24.12 1.23 -18.26
CA ASP A 188 -25.39 1.86 -17.86
C ASP A 188 -25.25 2.99 -16.84
N LYS A 189 -24.02 3.22 -16.34
CA LYS A 189 -23.72 4.25 -15.31
C LYS A 189 -23.49 5.62 -15.95
N ASP A 190 -24.54 6.19 -16.51
CA ASP A 190 -24.49 7.44 -17.28
C ASP A 190 -24.23 8.70 -16.45
N SER A 191 -24.38 8.64 -15.12
CA SER A 191 -24.05 9.73 -14.19
C SER A 191 -22.58 9.76 -13.75
N THR A 192 -21.82 8.71 -14.06
CA THR A 192 -20.40 8.59 -13.66
C THR A 192 -19.48 9.14 -14.75
N TRP A 193 -18.49 9.92 -14.34
CA TRP A 193 -17.47 10.46 -15.24
C TRP A 193 -16.32 9.50 -15.46
N TYR A 194 -15.96 9.27 -16.70
CA TYR A 194 -14.85 8.41 -17.13
C TYR A 194 -13.90 9.19 -18.03
N SER A 195 -12.62 8.82 -18.02
CA SER A 195 -11.72 9.28 -19.08
C SER A 195 -12.06 8.62 -20.41
N ILE A 196 -11.68 9.23 -21.51
CA ILE A 196 -11.89 8.66 -22.85
C ILE A 196 -11.18 7.30 -22.95
N GLU A 197 -9.99 7.17 -22.33
CA GLU A 197 -9.22 5.91 -22.29
C GLU A 197 -9.98 4.81 -21.53
N ALA A 198 -10.64 5.16 -20.42
CA ALA A 198 -11.46 4.20 -19.68
C ALA A 198 -12.67 3.75 -20.51
N MET A 199 -13.35 4.68 -21.21
CA MET A 199 -14.45 4.35 -22.12
C MET A 199 -14.00 3.39 -23.24
N THR A 200 -12.84 3.64 -23.87
CA THR A 200 -12.29 2.76 -24.88
C THR A 200 -11.83 1.40 -24.32
N GLY A 201 -11.53 1.32 -23.03
CA GLY A 201 -11.28 0.06 -22.32
C GLY A 201 -12.53 -0.82 -22.19
N TYR A 202 -13.71 -0.20 -21.95
CA TYR A 202 -15.00 -0.93 -21.97
C TYR A 202 -15.40 -1.40 -23.37
N PHE A 203 -15.09 -0.60 -24.39
CA PHE A 203 -15.46 -0.86 -25.79
C PHE A 203 -14.22 -0.73 -26.70
N PRO A 204 -13.34 -1.77 -26.75
CA PRO A 204 -12.06 -1.68 -27.47
C PRO A 204 -12.18 -1.36 -28.96
N HIS A 205 -13.27 -1.78 -29.62
CA HIS A 205 -13.54 -1.50 -31.04
C HIS A 205 -13.66 -0.01 -31.35
N LEU A 206 -13.84 0.87 -30.33
CA LEU A 206 -13.79 2.31 -30.52
C LEU A 206 -12.45 2.81 -31.07
N ASN A 207 -11.37 2.08 -30.81
CA ASN A 207 -10.03 2.42 -31.28
C ASN A 207 -9.81 2.02 -32.77
N GLU A 208 -10.73 1.32 -33.35
CA GLU A 208 -10.65 0.88 -34.74
C GLU A 208 -11.20 1.96 -35.68
N GLY A 209 -10.57 2.10 -36.84
CA GLY A 209 -11.02 3.05 -37.84
C GLY A 209 -11.20 4.48 -37.34
N ASN A 210 -12.40 5.02 -37.52
CA ASN A 210 -12.74 6.40 -37.12
C ASN A 210 -13.89 6.49 -36.11
N TYR A 211 -14.19 5.39 -35.40
CA TYR A 211 -15.36 5.32 -34.52
C TYR A 211 -15.27 6.31 -33.33
N LEU A 212 -14.11 6.40 -32.70
CA LEU A 212 -13.91 7.32 -31.57
C LEU A 212 -14.14 8.79 -32.00
N ASN A 213 -13.61 9.22 -33.13
CA ASN A 213 -13.82 10.57 -33.63
C ASN A 213 -15.30 10.82 -34.00
N GLN A 214 -15.97 9.82 -34.57
CA GLN A 214 -17.42 9.93 -34.83
C GLN A 214 -18.21 10.07 -33.51
N LEU A 215 -17.90 9.29 -32.50
CA LEU A 215 -18.54 9.34 -31.18
C LEU A 215 -18.32 10.72 -30.54
N LEU A 216 -17.09 11.24 -30.52
CA LEU A 216 -16.77 12.53 -29.93
C LEU A 216 -17.46 13.70 -30.65
N ASN A 217 -17.56 13.66 -31.98
CA ASN A 217 -18.17 14.70 -32.77
C ASN A 217 -19.69 14.62 -32.81
N ARG A 218 -20.25 13.43 -33.00
CA ARG A 218 -21.70 13.22 -33.17
C ARG A 218 -22.44 12.84 -31.90
N ARG A 219 -21.70 12.60 -30.81
CA ARG A 219 -22.20 12.14 -29.51
C ARG A 219 -22.81 10.73 -29.55
N ARG A 220 -22.77 10.07 -30.69
CA ARG A 220 -23.25 8.70 -30.86
C ARG A 220 -22.46 8.00 -31.95
N VAL A 221 -22.32 6.68 -31.80
CA VAL A 221 -21.73 5.82 -32.81
C VAL A 221 -22.38 4.43 -32.78
N LYS A 222 -22.52 3.84 -33.94
CA LYS A 222 -22.88 2.44 -34.15
C LYS A 222 -21.67 1.73 -34.74
N MET A 223 -21.25 0.65 -34.14
CA MET A 223 -20.18 -0.21 -34.63
C MET A 223 -20.75 -1.60 -34.92
N GLU A 224 -20.46 -2.10 -36.08
CA GLU A 224 -20.93 -3.44 -36.51
C GLU A 224 -19.75 -4.37 -36.68
N SER A 225 -19.90 -5.58 -36.16
CA SER A 225 -19.02 -6.72 -36.43
C SER A 225 -19.78 -7.82 -37.17
N ASP A 226 -19.18 -8.99 -37.38
CA ASP A 226 -19.83 -10.10 -38.08
C ASP A 226 -21.13 -10.58 -37.37
N SER A 227 -21.13 -10.63 -36.05
CA SER A 227 -22.20 -11.18 -35.22
C SER A 227 -22.86 -10.20 -34.27
N THR A 228 -22.25 -9.02 -34.01
CA THR A 228 -22.72 -8.07 -33.00
C THR A 228 -22.83 -6.65 -33.53
N VAL A 229 -23.64 -5.85 -32.83
CA VAL A 229 -23.74 -4.41 -33.00
C VAL A 229 -23.54 -3.75 -31.65
N THR A 230 -22.63 -2.77 -31.61
CA THR A 230 -22.39 -1.94 -30.43
C THR A 230 -22.92 -0.54 -30.67
N LEU A 231 -23.73 -0.04 -29.74
CA LEU A 231 -24.32 1.29 -29.74
C LEU A 231 -23.74 2.09 -28.58
N LEU A 232 -23.20 3.26 -28.85
CA LEU A 232 -22.65 4.15 -27.83
C LEU A 232 -23.19 5.58 -27.98
N ARG A 233 -23.47 6.21 -26.84
CA ARG A 233 -23.91 7.61 -26.77
C ARG A 233 -23.19 8.33 -25.63
N ILE A 234 -22.57 9.46 -25.95
CA ILE A 234 -22.05 10.40 -24.95
C ILE A 234 -23.22 11.25 -24.43
N ILE A 235 -23.43 11.20 -23.12
CA ILE A 235 -24.42 12.02 -22.41
C ILE A 235 -23.82 13.41 -22.15
N SER A 236 -22.61 13.44 -21.61
CA SER A 236 -21.87 14.68 -21.31
C SER A 236 -20.40 14.52 -21.68
N LEU A 237 -19.79 15.60 -22.11
CA LEU A 237 -18.34 15.67 -22.39
C LEU A 237 -17.81 16.96 -21.79
N LYS A 238 -16.75 16.84 -21.00
CA LYS A 238 -15.92 17.98 -20.56
C LYS A 238 -14.53 17.86 -21.14
N GLN A 239 -14.03 18.95 -21.68
CA GLN A 239 -12.73 18.98 -22.34
C GLN A 239 -11.60 19.17 -21.32
N LYS A 240 -10.40 18.68 -21.69
CA LYS A 240 -9.18 18.99 -20.96
C LYS A 240 -9.04 20.51 -20.74
N GLY A 241 -8.62 20.90 -19.53
CA GLY A 241 -8.44 22.29 -19.12
C GLY A 241 -9.71 22.97 -18.59
N SER A 242 -10.91 22.38 -18.75
CA SER A 242 -12.12 22.90 -18.12
C SER A 242 -12.18 22.53 -16.64
N GLU A 243 -13.03 23.22 -15.87
CA GLU A 243 -13.31 22.92 -14.48
C GLU A 243 -13.87 21.51 -14.33
N ALA A 244 -13.28 20.74 -13.43
CA ALA A 244 -13.71 19.38 -13.17
C ALA A 244 -15.06 19.35 -12.43
N PRO A 245 -15.97 18.40 -12.74
CA PRO A 245 -17.17 18.18 -11.94
C PRO A 245 -16.83 17.75 -10.52
N TYR A 246 -17.61 18.19 -9.53
CA TYR A 246 -17.45 17.79 -8.13
C TYR A 246 -17.32 16.27 -7.96
N ASP A 247 -18.26 15.52 -8.53
CA ASP A 247 -18.28 14.05 -8.39
C ASP A 247 -17.03 13.36 -8.96
N PHE A 248 -16.40 13.97 -9.97
CA PHE A 248 -15.17 13.45 -10.55
C PHE A 248 -13.96 13.66 -9.64
N VAL A 249 -13.87 14.81 -8.99
CA VAL A 249 -12.73 15.16 -8.12
C VAL A 249 -12.93 14.81 -6.66
N LYS A 250 -14.16 14.54 -6.24
CA LYS A 250 -14.53 14.18 -4.86
C LYS A 250 -13.60 13.11 -4.22
N PRO A 251 -13.28 11.97 -4.87
CA PRO A 251 -12.34 11.00 -4.30
C PRO A 251 -10.94 11.57 -4.11
N THR A 252 -10.50 12.42 -5.03
CA THR A 252 -9.18 13.08 -4.97
C THR A 252 -9.13 14.07 -3.81
N ILE A 253 -10.16 14.90 -3.64
CA ILE A 253 -10.27 15.87 -2.54
C ILE A 253 -10.34 15.14 -1.20
N LYS A 254 -11.13 14.07 -1.09
CA LYS A 254 -11.19 13.24 0.12
C LYS A 254 -9.79 12.74 0.53
N ASN A 255 -9.06 12.18 -0.42
CA ASN A 255 -7.70 11.70 -0.16
C ASN A 255 -6.73 12.83 0.24
N LEU A 256 -6.85 13.99 -0.40
CA LEU A 256 -6.06 15.18 -0.06
C LEU A 256 -6.33 15.64 1.37
N LEU A 257 -7.60 15.76 1.75
CA LEU A 257 -8.01 16.16 3.11
C LEU A 257 -7.57 15.14 4.16
N LEU A 258 -7.71 13.84 3.88
CA LEU A 258 -7.20 12.78 4.75
C LEU A 258 -5.69 12.89 4.95
N ASN A 259 -4.94 13.11 3.89
CA ASN A 259 -3.48 13.26 3.98
C ASN A 259 -3.10 14.53 4.77
N LYS A 260 -3.77 15.66 4.52
CA LYS A 260 -3.57 16.90 5.28
C LYS A 260 -3.85 16.68 6.77
N ARG A 261 -4.93 15.99 7.11
CA ARG A 261 -5.28 15.68 8.50
C ARG A 261 -4.26 14.77 9.18
N LYS A 262 -3.76 13.74 8.45
CA LYS A 262 -2.68 12.89 8.96
C LYS A 262 -1.41 13.67 9.27
N LEU A 263 -0.98 14.54 8.37
CA LEU A 263 0.21 15.36 8.56
C LEU A 263 0.04 16.32 9.75
N ASN A 264 -1.11 16.96 9.88
CA ASN A 264 -1.40 17.84 11.02
C ASN A 264 -1.38 17.06 12.35
N LEU A 265 -2.05 15.90 12.41
CA LEU A 265 -2.05 15.03 13.60
C LEU A 265 -0.63 14.70 14.06
N LEU A 266 0.25 14.31 13.14
CA LEU A 266 1.62 13.95 13.47
C LEU A 266 2.47 15.18 13.88
N SER A 267 2.25 16.30 13.23
CA SER A 267 2.92 17.58 13.59
C SER A 267 2.50 18.07 14.97
N ASP A 268 1.20 18.02 15.27
CA ASP A 268 0.66 18.45 16.55
C ASP A 268 1.20 17.57 17.68
N LEU A 269 1.23 16.24 17.48
CA LEU A 269 1.82 15.31 18.43
C LEU A 269 3.30 15.62 18.70
N GLN A 270 4.10 15.81 17.65
CA GLN A 270 5.53 16.11 17.81
C GLN A 270 5.74 17.40 18.61
N ASN A 271 4.92 18.43 18.33
CA ASN A 271 4.97 19.70 19.05
C ASN A 271 4.54 19.55 20.51
N GLU A 272 3.52 18.73 20.79
CA GLU A 272 3.04 18.44 22.14
C GLU A 272 4.12 17.71 22.96
N LEU A 273 4.67 16.63 22.41
CA LEU A 273 5.75 15.87 23.08
C LEU A 273 6.99 16.72 23.35
N TYR A 274 7.35 17.60 22.42
CA TYR A 274 8.47 18.53 22.64
C TYR A 274 8.19 19.53 23.78
N LYS A 275 6.97 20.11 23.83
CA LYS A 275 6.55 21.01 24.90
C LYS A 275 6.52 20.30 26.25
N GLU A 276 6.02 19.05 26.30
CA GLU A 276 6.03 18.22 27.52
C GLU A 276 7.46 17.99 28.02
N ALA A 277 8.40 17.66 27.12
CA ALA A 277 9.78 17.43 27.47
C ALA A 277 10.45 18.70 28.08
N ILE A 278 10.10 19.89 27.57
CA ILE A 278 10.56 21.17 28.16
C ILE A 278 9.95 21.37 29.55
N ASN A 279 8.62 21.23 29.66
CA ASN A 279 7.91 21.51 30.93
C ASN A 279 8.33 20.56 32.05
N ASN A 280 8.67 19.32 31.70
CA ASN A 280 9.11 18.29 32.64
C ASN A 280 10.64 18.35 32.92
N ASN A 281 11.36 19.38 32.45
CA ASN A 281 12.80 19.52 32.57
C ASN A 281 13.60 18.29 32.08
N GLN A 282 13.12 17.62 31.04
CA GLN A 282 13.76 16.44 30.44
C GLN A 282 14.87 16.82 29.44
N ILE A 283 14.94 18.09 29.05
CA ILE A 283 15.93 18.61 28.09
C ILE A 283 17.05 19.35 28.88
N ARG A 284 18.28 18.94 28.63
CA ARG A 284 19.47 19.65 29.12
C ARG A 284 20.35 20.02 27.92
N ILE A 285 20.50 21.30 27.66
CA ILE A 285 21.40 21.82 26.63
C ILE A 285 22.67 22.30 27.36
N ASN A 286 23.78 21.61 27.11
CA ASN A 286 25.08 22.06 27.61
C ASN A 286 25.64 22.99 26.54
N GLU A 287 25.70 24.28 26.85
CA GLU A 287 26.44 25.25 26.04
C GLU A 287 27.93 24.91 26.09
N LYS A 288 28.62 24.91 24.93
CA LYS A 288 30.06 24.65 24.82
C LYS A 288 30.85 25.89 25.18
#